data_bc623cab472d997038cac415b461ac93
#
_entry.id   bc623cab472d997038cac415b461ac93
#
_cell.length_a   1.000
_cell.length_b   1.000
_cell.length_c   1.000
_cell.angle_alpha   90.00
_cell.angle_beta   90.00
_cell.angle_gamma   90.00
#
_symmetry.space_group_name_H-M   'P 1'
#
loop_
_entity.id
_entity.type
_entity.pdbx_description
1 polymer ?
#
loop_
_entity_poly.entity_id
_entity_poly.type
_entity_poly.pdbx_seq_one_letter_code
_entity_poly.pdbx_strand_id
1 'polypeptide(L)'
;LPKAVATKGSHSPWARRRAIRRIRRIRRLSRQSRFMRSLLNTVGTLRHFRATRHLPPRSEEDLSRRLWLAVDGMGGDHAPEAILRGCLEAVQRLPVRLWFCCEPQALDTLWQDEALLQDFERSVSNGLIAVVDAGPSVTMADEATAVRRKRKASINLAMDLVSSGRAHGIYSAGNSGAVMASAIFRLGRLKGIDRPAIGALFPTSDPARHVLVLDVGANMDCKAAYLHQFALLGSIYSAAILGVHKPRVGLINIGEEACKGNELSLAAYGLLQQEQRIHFRGNCEGRDVLSGQFDVVVCDGFTGNVLLKFLESVGKVLLDVLKAELPRGYRGKVGAPFLRGNLRRIKQRLDHAEHGGALLLGVNGICIIGHGSSRTTAVVAALRLALSACDKNIMGQLRQLVAQPESPVPSPVDRPVQEPQPPTLA
;
A
#
# COMPACT_ATOMS: atom_id res chain seq x y z
N LEU A 1 -48.05 6.77 -13.44
CA LEU A 1 -47.10 7.88 -13.47
C LEU A 1 -47.14 8.66 -12.14
N PRO A 2 -46.16 8.57 -11.26
CA PRO A 2 -45.93 9.58 -10.25
C PRO A 2 -44.74 10.46 -10.64
N LYS A 3 -44.95 11.76 -10.49
CA LYS A 3 -44.03 12.84 -10.80
C LYS A 3 -42.82 12.82 -9.88
N ALA A 4 -41.63 12.87 -10.47
CA ALA A 4 -40.37 13.09 -9.77
C ALA A 4 -40.37 14.51 -9.15
N VAL A 5 -40.25 14.59 -7.83
CA VAL A 5 -39.99 15.84 -7.09
C VAL A 5 -38.48 16.06 -7.11
N ALA A 6 -38.06 16.98 -7.94
CA ALA A 6 -36.69 17.48 -7.96
C ALA A 6 -36.48 18.42 -6.76
N THR A 7 -35.78 17.95 -5.72
CA THR A 7 -35.29 18.81 -4.64
C THR A 7 -34.11 19.62 -5.13
N LYS A 8 -34.37 20.86 -5.56
CA LYS A 8 -33.35 21.89 -5.78
C LYS A 8 -32.73 22.28 -4.45
N GLY A 9 -31.56 21.76 -4.14
CA GLY A 9 -30.69 22.26 -3.08
C GLY A 9 -30.21 23.66 -3.40
N SER A 10 -30.88 24.68 -2.88
CA SER A 10 -30.49 26.08 -2.99
C SER A 10 -29.28 26.35 -2.10
N HIS A 11 -28.08 26.17 -2.66
CA HIS A 11 -26.87 26.69 -2.01
C HIS A 11 -26.91 28.22 -2.08
N SER A 12 -27.07 28.89 -0.95
CA SER A 12 -27.13 30.34 -0.87
C SER A 12 -25.83 30.93 -1.46
N PRO A 13 -25.90 32.01 -2.24
CA PRO A 13 -24.72 32.68 -2.80
C PRO A 13 -23.69 33.09 -1.73
N TRP A 14 -24.14 33.24 -0.51
CA TRP A 14 -23.32 33.59 0.65
C TRP A 14 -22.45 32.44 1.13
N ALA A 15 -22.95 31.19 1.16
CA ALA A 15 -22.17 29.99 1.49
C ALA A 15 -21.06 29.75 0.44
N ARG A 16 -21.36 29.91 -0.86
CA ARG A 16 -20.35 29.84 -1.95
C ARG A 16 -19.25 30.89 -1.79
N ARG A 17 -19.61 32.14 -1.47
CA ARG A 17 -18.60 33.22 -1.27
C ARG A 17 -17.72 32.95 -0.03
N ARG A 18 -18.27 32.32 1.01
CA ARG A 18 -17.52 31.95 2.23
C ARG A 18 -16.54 30.81 1.94
N ALA A 19 -16.94 29.77 1.21
CA ALA A 19 -16.10 28.67 0.77
C ALA A 19 -14.95 29.17 -0.15
N ILE A 20 -15.25 29.99 -1.14
CA ILE A 20 -14.25 30.56 -2.06
C ILE A 20 -13.21 31.43 -1.31
N ARG A 21 -13.62 32.24 -0.32
CA ARG A 21 -12.70 33.02 0.51
C ARG A 21 -11.82 32.11 1.37
N ARG A 22 -12.38 31.00 1.92
CA ARG A 22 -11.64 30.02 2.71
C ARG A 22 -10.60 29.27 1.87
N ILE A 23 -10.96 28.82 0.67
CA ILE A 23 -10.02 28.18 -0.26
C ILE A 23 -8.88 29.12 -0.68
N ARG A 24 -9.20 30.39 -0.97
CA ARG A 24 -8.18 31.40 -1.25
C ARG A 24 -7.23 31.62 -0.06
N ARG A 25 -7.73 31.51 1.18
CA ARG A 25 -6.95 31.58 2.40
C ARG A 25 -6.05 30.35 2.57
N ILE A 26 -6.57 29.14 2.34
CA ILE A 26 -5.80 27.87 2.39
C ILE A 26 -4.72 27.89 1.30
N ARG A 27 -5.04 28.31 0.07
CA ARG A 27 -4.07 28.50 -1.02
C ARG A 27 -2.99 29.53 -0.66
N ARG A 28 -3.36 30.58 0.05
CA ARG A 28 -2.40 31.58 0.54
C ARG A 28 -1.48 31.00 1.60
N LEU A 29 -1.99 30.21 2.54
CA LEU A 29 -1.22 29.51 3.56
C LEU A 29 -0.29 28.45 2.92
N SER A 30 -0.75 27.68 1.95
CA SER A 30 0.09 26.69 1.23
C SER A 30 1.16 27.36 0.35
N ARG A 31 0.87 28.54 -0.23
CA ARG A 31 1.87 29.36 -0.95
C ARG A 31 2.88 30.01 -0.01
N GLN A 32 2.45 30.44 1.16
CA GLN A 32 3.37 30.93 2.22
C GLN A 32 4.31 29.84 2.70
N SER A 33 3.89 28.56 2.78
CA SER A 33 4.80 27.46 3.06
C SER A 33 5.84 27.22 1.94
N ARG A 34 5.52 27.54 0.68
CA ARG A 34 6.53 27.60 -0.41
C ARG A 34 7.47 28.80 -0.28
N PHE A 35 6.95 29.96 0.16
CA PHE A 35 7.73 31.17 0.36
C PHE A 35 8.63 31.08 1.61
N MET A 36 8.21 30.34 2.64
CA MET A 36 9.02 30.09 3.84
C MET A 36 10.29 29.26 3.58
N ARG A 37 10.39 28.47 2.50
CA ARG A 37 11.67 27.88 2.07
C ARG A 37 12.69 28.89 1.57
N SER A 38 12.24 30.05 1.11
CA SER A 38 13.08 31.20 0.73
C SER A 38 13.40 32.12 1.90
N LEU A 39 12.59 32.09 2.96
CA LEU A 39 12.67 33.00 4.11
C LEU A 39 13.19 32.34 5.40
N LEU A 40 13.56 31.06 5.41
CA LEU A 40 14.26 30.42 6.52
C LEU A 40 15.69 30.97 6.75
N ASN A 41 16.05 31.99 5.98
CA ASN A 41 17.26 32.78 6.22
C ASN A 41 17.00 34.18 6.82
N THR A 42 15.75 34.52 7.19
CA THR A 42 15.51 35.85 7.83
C THR A 42 14.28 35.84 8.74
N VAL A 43 14.54 35.83 10.00
CA VAL A 43 13.87 36.35 11.24
C VAL A 43 12.45 36.94 11.13
N GLY A 44 11.55 36.48 12.07
CA GLY A 44 10.71 37.42 12.83
C GLY A 44 9.19 37.31 12.68
N THR A 45 8.57 36.93 13.77
CA THR A 45 7.25 37.32 14.33
C THR A 45 5.96 37.27 13.50
N LEU A 46 5.04 36.42 13.94
CA LEU A 46 3.59 36.63 13.81
C LEU A 46 2.85 36.27 15.11
N ARG A 47 2.23 37.29 15.71
CA ARG A 47 1.29 37.19 16.84
C ARG A 47 -0.16 37.10 16.35
N HIS A 48 -0.96 36.36 17.15
CA HIS A 48 -2.41 36.35 17.32
C HIS A 48 -3.24 35.37 16.49
N PHE A 49 -3.51 34.23 17.10
CA PHE A 49 -4.81 33.55 16.97
C PHE A 49 -5.26 32.99 18.32
N ARG A 50 -6.52 33.19 18.67
CA ARG A 50 -7.15 32.82 19.96
C ARG A 50 -7.35 31.32 20.08
N ALA A 51 -7.10 30.82 21.29
CA ALA A 51 -6.96 29.44 21.71
C ALA A 51 -8.30 28.70 21.90
N THR A 52 -8.33 27.48 21.42
CA THR A 52 -9.09 26.38 22.01
C THR A 52 -8.14 25.21 22.18
N ARG A 53 -8.16 24.59 23.37
CA ARG A 53 -7.25 23.56 23.90
C ARG A 53 -6.17 23.05 22.92
N HIS A 54 -4.98 23.62 22.98
CA HIS A 54 -3.90 23.43 22.03
C HIS A 54 -2.85 22.48 22.56
N LEU A 55 -2.50 21.51 21.72
CA LEU A 55 -1.12 21.05 21.71
C LEU A 55 -0.25 22.25 21.26
N PRO A 56 0.88 22.53 21.91
CA PRO A 56 1.76 23.62 21.52
C PRO A 56 2.20 23.48 20.06
N PRO A 57 2.47 24.59 19.34
CA PRO A 57 3.05 24.52 18.01
C PRO A 57 4.34 23.69 18.09
N ARG A 58 4.47 22.71 17.20
CA ARG A 58 5.65 21.82 17.18
C ARG A 58 6.88 22.65 16.82
N SER A 59 8.00 22.34 17.47
CA SER A 59 9.26 23.03 17.19
C SER A 59 9.74 22.77 15.75
N GLU A 60 10.51 23.68 15.16
CA GLU A 60 11.14 23.46 13.84
C GLU A 60 12.00 22.20 13.83
N GLU A 61 12.62 21.87 14.95
CA GLU A 61 13.39 20.64 15.15
C GLU A 61 12.52 19.38 15.06
N ASP A 62 11.33 19.36 15.66
CA ASP A 62 10.38 18.25 15.52
C ASP A 62 9.91 18.09 14.05
N LEU A 63 9.67 19.20 13.37
CA LEU A 63 9.27 19.18 11.96
C LEU A 63 10.40 18.71 11.02
N SER A 64 11.65 19.06 11.30
CA SER A 64 12.81 18.67 10.48
C SER A 64 13.09 17.17 10.51
N ARG A 65 12.77 16.51 11.61
CA ARG A 65 12.95 15.06 11.81
C ARG A 65 11.85 14.23 11.16
N ARG A 66 10.74 14.84 10.70
CA ARG A 66 9.60 14.14 10.11
C ARG A 66 9.80 13.89 8.62
N LEU A 67 9.53 12.67 8.21
CA LEU A 67 9.58 12.29 6.80
C LEU A 67 8.36 12.83 6.04
N TRP A 68 8.59 13.30 4.82
CA TRP A 68 7.52 13.67 3.91
C TRP A 68 7.01 12.44 3.15
N LEU A 69 5.69 12.19 3.20
CA LEU A 69 5.03 11.21 2.37
C LEU A 69 4.02 11.91 1.47
N ALA A 70 3.85 11.41 0.24
CA ALA A 70 2.84 11.88 -0.69
C ALA A 70 1.57 11.03 -0.59
N VAL A 71 0.41 11.66 -0.69
CA VAL A 71 -0.88 10.98 -0.61
C VAL A 71 -1.73 11.39 -1.81
N ASP A 72 -2.21 10.38 -2.54
CA ASP A 72 -3.25 10.54 -3.54
C ASP A 72 -4.59 10.74 -2.84
N GLY A 73 -4.98 11.99 -2.65
CA GLY A 73 -6.21 12.37 -1.93
C GLY A 73 -7.50 12.03 -2.66
N MET A 74 -7.42 11.64 -3.95
CA MET A 74 -8.56 11.29 -4.79
C MET A 74 -8.69 9.79 -5.04
N GLY A 75 -7.76 8.98 -4.52
CA GLY A 75 -7.78 7.53 -4.71
C GLY A 75 -8.74 6.81 -3.75
N GLY A 76 -9.62 5.96 -4.30
CA GLY A 76 -10.54 5.11 -3.56
C GLY A 76 -11.99 5.59 -3.55
N ASP A 77 -12.87 4.66 -3.12
CA ASP A 77 -14.34 4.83 -3.17
C ASP A 77 -14.85 5.89 -2.19
N HIS A 78 -14.08 6.16 -1.14
CA HIS A 78 -14.42 7.10 -0.07
C HIS A 78 -13.54 8.38 -0.09
N ALA A 79 -12.84 8.60 -1.20
CA ALA A 79 -12.04 9.81 -1.40
C ALA A 79 -12.95 11.03 -1.68
N PRO A 80 -12.54 12.24 -1.28
CA PRO A 80 -11.33 12.55 -0.51
C PRO A 80 -11.51 12.45 1.01
N GLU A 81 -12.72 12.28 1.53
CA GLU A 81 -13.05 12.40 2.97
C GLU A 81 -12.28 11.39 3.83
N ALA A 82 -12.41 10.08 3.55
CA ALA A 82 -11.77 9.06 4.35
C ALA A 82 -10.23 9.17 4.31
N ILE A 83 -9.69 9.56 3.16
CA ILE A 83 -8.25 9.77 2.97
C ILE A 83 -7.78 10.96 3.79
N LEU A 84 -8.51 12.08 3.73
CA LEU A 84 -8.18 13.29 4.51
C LEU A 84 -8.24 13.03 6.02
N ARG A 85 -9.31 12.38 6.51
CA ARG A 85 -9.42 11.99 7.93
C ARG A 85 -8.27 11.10 8.38
N GLY A 86 -7.86 10.14 7.53
CA GLY A 86 -6.69 9.30 7.79
C GLY A 86 -5.38 10.06 7.82
N CYS A 87 -5.20 11.04 6.94
CA CYS A 87 -4.05 11.92 6.93
C CYS A 87 -3.96 12.78 8.20
N LEU A 88 -5.08 13.35 8.64
CA LEU A 88 -5.15 14.14 9.87
C LEU A 88 -4.81 13.31 11.12
N GLU A 89 -5.33 12.09 11.19
CA GLU A 89 -5.00 11.16 12.28
C GLU A 89 -3.53 10.71 12.21
N ALA A 90 -3.00 10.43 11.02
CA ALA A 90 -1.62 9.99 10.85
C ALA A 90 -0.60 11.05 11.29
N VAL A 91 -0.76 12.32 10.92
CA VAL A 91 0.18 13.38 11.31
C VAL A 91 0.19 13.67 12.81
N GLN A 92 -0.85 13.25 13.53
CA GLN A 92 -0.92 13.33 15.00
C GLN A 92 -0.20 12.15 15.67
N ARG A 93 -0.27 10.94 15.07
CA ARG A 93 0.22 9.69 15.65
C ARG A 93 1.60 9.26 15.17
N LEU A 94 1.99 9.70 13.98
CA LEU A 94 3.24 9.29 13.33
C LEU A 94 4.17 10.49 13.11
N PRO A 95 5.49 10.29 13.09
CA PRO A 95 6.46 11.34 12.80
C PRO A 95 6.54 11.62 11.28
N VAL A 96 5.41 11.96 10.66
CA VAL A 96 5.32 12.23 9.22
C VAL A 96 4.79 13.62 8.93
N ARG A 97 5.12 14.12 7.75
CA ARG A 97 4.51 15.27 7.08
C ARG A 97 3.93 14.80 5.76
N LEU A 98 2.83 15.38 5.31
CA LEU A 98 2.11 14.86 4.16
C LEU A 98 1.97 15.90 3.06
N TRP A 99 2.24 15.49 1.81
CA TRP A 99 1.80 16.16 0.62
C TRP A 99 0.45 15.58 0.23
N PHE A 100 -0.63 16.33 0.42
CA PHE A 100 -1.99 15.90 0.10
C PHE A 100 -2.35 16.40 -1.31
N CYS A 101 -2.34 15.51 -2.31
CA CYS A 101 -2.65 15.80 -3.69
C CYS A 101 -4.15 15.59 -3.93
N CYS A 102 -4.92 16.66 -4.19
CA CYS A 102 -6.36 16.55 -4.37
C CYS A 102 -6.89 17.62 -5.32
N GLU A 103 -8.06 17.36 -5.90
CA GLU A 103 -8.84 18.35 -6.62
C GLU A 103 -9.41 19.36 -5.62
N PRO A 104 -9.15 20.67 -5.77
CA PRO A 104 -9.60 21.65 -4.79
C PRO A 104 -11.12 21.66 -4.59
N GLN A 105 -11.88 21.40 -5.67
CA GLN A 105 -13.34 21.41 -5.65
C GLN A 105 -13.91 20.22 -4.84
N ALA A 106 -13.21 19.10 -4.83
CA ALA A 106 -13.64 17.92 -4.08
C ALA A 106 -13.61 18.13 -2.56
N LEU A 107 -12.83 19.09 -2.08
CA LEU A 107 -12.79 19.47 -0.67
C LEU A 107 -13.94 20.39 -0.25
N ASP A 108 -14.59 21.07 -1.19
CA ASP A 108 -15.64 22.07 -0.87
C ASP A 108 -16.82 21.45 -0.11
N THR A 109 -17.17 20.19 -0.41
CA THR A 109 -18.26 19.49 0.25
C THR A 109 -17.91 19.08 1.68
N LEU A 110 -16.62 18.88 1.98
CA LEU A 110 -16.14 18.46 3.31
C LEU A 110 -16.17 19.61 4.31
N TRP A 111 -16.13 20.85 3.84
CA TRP A 111 -16.08 22.03 4.71
C TRP A 111 -17.39 22.36 5.43
N GLN A 112 -18.43 21.54 5.23
CA GLN A 112 -19.65 21.56 6.06
C GLN A 112 -19.40 21.01 7.46
N ASP A 113 -18.43 20.08 7.61
CA ASP A 113 -17.91 19.64 8.89
C ASP A 113 -16.88 20.65 9.41
N GLU A 114 -17.31 21.53 10.31
CA GLU A 114 -16.46 22.59 10.87
C GLU A 114 -15.27 22.02 11.68
N ALA A 115 -15.46 20.88 12.35
CA ALA A 115 -14.39 20.25 13.12
C ALA A 115 -13.30 19.71 12.19
N LEU A 116 -13.69 19.04 11.09
CA LEU A 116 -12.76 18.57 10.08
C LEU A 116 -11.97 19.72 9.44
N LEU A 117 -12.65 20.82 9.12
CA LEU A 117 -12.02 22.02 8.56
C LEU A 117 -11.00 22.62 9.52
N GLN A 118 -11.35 22.77 10.82
CA GLN A 118 -10.45 23.34 11.82
C GLN A 118 -9.20 22.46 12.00
N ASP A 119 -9.35 21.13 12.05
CA ASP A 119 -8.21 20.22 12.16
C ASP A 119 -7.32 20.25 10.93
N PHE A 120 -7.91 20.38 9.74
CA PHE A 120 -7.18 20.55 8.50
C PHE A 120 -6.40 21.88 8.45
N GLU A 121 -7.07 23.02 8.71
CA GLU A 121 -6.43 24.34 8.76
C GLU A 121 -5.28 24.39 9.78
N ARG A 122 -5.47 23.76 10.95
CA ARG A 122 -4.43 23.62 11.97
C ARG A 122 -3.25 22.81 11.45
N SER A 123 -3.50 21.66 10.82
CA SER A 123 -2.44 20.79 10.30
C SER A 123 -1.63 21.47 9.19
N VAL A 124 -2.30 22.25 8.32
CA VAL A 124 -1.64 23.05 7.28
C VAL A 124 -0.83 24.18 7.90
N SER A 125 -1.40 24.92 8.85
CA SER A 125 -0.71 26.04 9.52
C SER A 125 0.53 25.60 10.31
N ASN A 126 0.46 24.41 10.91
CA ASN A 126 1.59 23.79 11.63
C ASN A 126 2.60 23.13 10.68
N GLY A 127 2.43 23.20 9.37
CA GLY A 127 3.34 22.61 8.38
C GLY A 127 3.34 21.08 8.33
N LEU A 128 2.33 20.42 8.91
CA LEU A 128 2.20 18.95 8.90
C LEU A 128 1.62 18.44 7.60
N ILE A 129 0.71 19.21 6.97
CA ILE A 129 0.11 18.90 5.69
C ILE A 129 0.36 20.05 4.72
N ALA A 130 0.82 19.73 3.52
CA ALA A 130 0.92 20.65 2.40
C ALA A 130 0.00 20.16 1.28
N VAL A 131 -0.85 21.06 0.78
CA VAL A 131 -1.82 20.74 -0.29
C VAL A 131 -1.18 20.96 -1.66
N VAL A 132 -1.41 20.01 -2.55
CA VAL A 132 -1.04 20.10 -3.97
C VAL A 132 -2.31 20.06 -4.80
N ASP A 133 -2.58 21.16 -5.52
CA ASP A 133 -3.75 21.28 -6.39
C ASP A 133 -3.61 20.31 -7.58
N ALA A 134 -4.47 19.31 -7.63
CA ALA A 134 -4.55 18.36 -8.73
C ALA A 134 -5.61 18.79 -9.76
N GLY A 135 -5.44 18.29 -10.99
CA GLY A 135 -6.47 18.32 -12.02
C GLY A 135 -7.37 17.07 -11.93
N PRO A 136 -8.16 16.77 -12.98
CA PRO A 136 -9.07 15.64 -12.97
C PRO A 136 -8.39 14.33 -12.59
N SER A 137 -8.93 13.64 -11.60
CA SER A 137 -8.39 12.40 -11.06
C SER A 137 -8.62 11.21 -11.98
N VAL A 138 -7.84 10.16 -11.77
CA VAL A 138 -8.09 8.84 -12.35
C VAL A 138 -9.04 8.11 -11.42
N THR A 139 -10.22 7.75 -11.95
CA THR A 139 -11.27 7.06 -11.20
C THR A 139 -11.05 5.54 -11.18
N MET A 140 -11.81 4.83 -10.35
CA MET A 140 -11.77 3.36 -10.32
C MET A 140 -12.26 2.72 -11.62
N ALA A 141 -13.08 3.42 -12.41
CA ALA A 141 -13.61 2.97 -13.70
C ALA A 141 -12.70 3.33 -14.90
N ASP A 142 -11.71 4.16 -14.71
CA ASP A 142 -10.77 4.52 -15.77
C ASP A 142 -9.81 3.34 -16.08
N GLU A 143 -9.40 3.25 -17.33
CA GLU A 143 -8.30 2.35 -17.71
C GLU A 143 -6.98 2.77 -17.03
N ALA A 144 -6.10 1.81 -16.75
CA ALA A 144 -4.78 2.06 -16.18
C ALA A 144 -3.97 3.10 -16.98
N THR A 145 -4.14 3.12 -18.31
CA THR A 145 -3.45 4.04 -19.22
C THR A 145 -3.92 5.49 -19.13
N ALA A 146 -5.05 5.76 -18.46
CA ALA A 146 -5.59 7.11 -18.27
C ALA A 146 -4.59 8.07 -17.58
N VAL A 147 -3.66 7.53 -16.79
CA VAL A 147 -2.56 8.30 -16.17
C VAL A 147 -1.71 9.06 -17.18
N ARG A 148 -1.61 8.59 -18.42
CA ARG A 148 -0.86 9.28 -19.49
C ARG A 148 -1.59 10.52 -19.98
N ARG A 149 -2.91 10.46 -20.08
CA ARG A 149 -3.77 11.57 -20.54
C ARG A 149 -4.01 12.58 -19.43
N LYS A 150 -4.31 12.10 -18.22
CA LYS A 150 -4.61 12.92 -17.04
C LYS A 150 -3.31 13.29 -16.28
N ARG A 151 -2.40 13.99 -16.95
CA ARG A 151 -1.03 14.27 -16.43
C ARG A 151 -1.01 14.96 -15.06
N LYS A 152 -2.02 15.76 -14.74
CA LYS A 152 -2.16 16.49 -13.47
C LYS A 152 -3.04 15.76 -12.46
N ALA A 153 -3.41 14.49 -12.70
CA ALA A 153 -4.14 13.71 -11.72
C ALA A 153 -3.36 13.61 -10.40
N SER A 154 -4.08 13.52 -9.30
CA SER A 154 -3.53 13.49 -7.93
C SER A 154 -2.46 12.42 -7.74
N ILE A 155 -2.70 11.21 -8.29
CA ILE A 155 -1.75 10.12 -8.27
C ILE A 155 -0.43 10.44 -8.98
N ASN A 156 -0.49 11.10 -10.15
CA ASN A 156 0.70 11.48 -10.91
C ASN A 156 1.52 12.53 -10.16
N LEU A 157 0.85 13.53 -9.58
CA LEU A 157 1.52 14.56 -8.79
C LEU A 157 2.16 13.98 -7.53
N ALA A 158 1.50 13.03 -6.88
CA ALA A 158 2.05 12.33 -5.74
C ALA A 158 3.30 11.50 -6.11
N MET A 159 3.29 10.81 -7.26
CA MET A 159 4.47 10.11 -7.80
C MET A 159 5.61 11.08 -8.16
N ASP A 160 5.28 12.24 -8.77
CA ASP A 160 6.28 13.26 -9.12
C ASP A 160 6.97 13.85 -7.87
N LEU A 161 6.27 13.94 -6.73
CA LEU A 161 6.87 14.32 -5.45
C LEU A 161 7.91 13.30 -4.98
N VAL A 162 7.64 12.01 -5.14
CA VAL A 162 8.59 10.94 -4.79
C VAL A 162 9.76 10.94 -5.78
N SER A 163 9.50 10.96 -7.06
CA SER A 163 10.53 10.97 -8.11
C SER A 163 11.50 12.16 -7.99
N SER A 164 10.99 13.32 -7.55
CA SER A 164 11.82 14.52 -7.32
C SER A 164 12.50 14.57 -5.95
N GLY A 165 12.40 13.52 -5.12
CA GLY A 165 12.97 13.46 -3.78
C GLY A 165 12.29 14.38 -2.75
N ARG A 166 11.13 15.00 -3.08
CA ARG A 166 10.38 15.85 -2.15
C ARG A 166 9.50 15.05 -1.20
N ALA A 167 9.20 13.80 -1.53
CA ALA A 167 8.57 12.82 -0.67
C ALA A 167 9.37 11.52 -0.68
N HIS A 168 9.36 10.79 0.45
CA HIS A 168 10.09 9.54 0.62
C HIS A 168 9.29 8.32 0.17
N GLY A 169 7.97 8.45 0.05
CA GLY A 169 7.06 7.41 -0.42
C GLY A 169 5.68 7.97 -0.74
N ILE A 170 4.86 7.16 -1.37
CA ILE A 170 3.48 7.49 -1.76
C ILE A 170 2.50 6.46 -1.22
N TYR A 171 1.29 6.94 -0.90
CA TYR A 171 0.10 6.13 -0.68
C TYR A 171 -1.01 6.51 -1.67
N SER A 172 -1.64 5.50 -2.27
CA SER A 172 -2.86 5.66 -3.07
C SER A 172 -3.79 4.47 -2.87
N ALA A 173 -5.08 4.73 -2.63
CA ALA A 173 -6.14 3.72 -2.62
C ALA A 173 -6.93 3.69 -3.94
N GLY A 174 -6.39 4.30 -4.99
CA GLY A 174 -7.00 4.32 -6.32
C GLY A 174 -6.90 2.99 -7.07
N ASN A 175 -7.30 2.99 -8.33
CA ASN A 175 -7.21 1.84 -9.23
C ASN A 175 -5.78 1.29 -9.27
N SER A 176 -5.58 0.03 -8.86
CA SER A 176 -4.25 -0.60 -8.73
C SER A 176 -3.47 -0.59 -10.03
N GLY A 177 -4.13 -0.80 -11.18
CA GLY A 177 -3.51 -0.73 -12.49
C GLY A 177 -3.02 0.69 -12.82
N ALA A 178 -3.79 1.72 -12.45
CA ALA A 178 -3.40 3.11 -12.62
C ALA A 178 -2.24 3.51 -11.68
N VAL A 179 -2.24 3.01 -10.44
CA VAL A 179 -1.12 3.20 -9.49
C VAL A 179 0.15 2.59 -10.07
N MET A 180 0.09 1.34 -10.52
CA MET A 180 1.22 0.65 -11.14
C MET A 180 1.72 1.38 -12.40
N ALA A 181 0.81 1.75 -13.30
CA ALA A 181 1.18 2.48 -14.52
C ALA A 181 1.84 3.82 -14.19
N SER A 182 1.27 4.60 -13.26
CA SER A 182 1.85 5.87 -12.81
C SER A 182 3.24 5.66 -12.19
N ALA A 183 3.41 4.64 -11.34
CA ALA A 183 4.69 4.31 -10.73
C ALA A 183 5.75 3.97 -11.78
N ILE A 184 5.42 3.12 -12.76
CA ILE A 184 6.35 2.76 -13.85
C ILE A 184 6.74 4.00 -14.67
N PHE A 185 5.78 4.88 -15.00
CA PHE A 185 6.07 6.05 -15.84
C PHE A 185 6.77 7.19 -15.10
N ARG A 186 6.57 7.34 -13.79
CA ARG A 186 7.07 8.48 -13.02
C ARG A 186 8.28 8.13 -12.14
N LEU A 187 8.26 6.98 -11.49
CA LEU A 187 9.36 6.51 -10.65
C LEU A 187 10.36 5.67 -11.47
N GLY A 188 9.86 4.96 -12.47
CA GLY A 188 10.63 3.96 -13.18
C GLY A 188 10.77 2.65 -12.40
N ARG A 189 11.30 1.63 -13.06
CA ARG A 189 11.62 0.34 -12.45
C ARG A 189 13.00 0.39 -11.78
N LEU A 190 13.20 -0.40 -10.77
CA LEU A 190 14.54 -0.67 -10.24
C LEU A 190 15.40 -1.28 -11.37
N LYS A 191 16.64 -0.80 -11.48
CA LYS A 191 17.58 -1.34 -12.48
C LYS A 191 17.78 -2.84 -12.21
N GLY A 192 17.58 -3.68 -13.21
CA GLY A 192 17.66 -5.14 -13.09
C GLY A 192 16.33 -5.83 -12.73
N ILE A 193 15.24 -5.10 -12.51
CA ILE A 193 13.91 -5.66 -12.34
C ILE A 193 13.08 -5.43 -13.61
N ASP A 194 12.60 -6.53 -14.19
CA ASP A 194 11.82 -6.50 -15.43
C ASP A 194 10.38 -6.06 -15.19
N ARG A 195 9.78 -6.50 -14.09
CA ARG A 195 8.40 -6.19 -13.73
C ARG A 195 8.26 -5.90 -12.24
N PRO A 196 7.58 -4.82 -11.85
CA PRO A 196 7.16 -4.63 -10.48
C PRO A 196 6.10 -5.65 -10.10
N ALA A 197 6.01 -5.99 -8.81
CA ALA A 197 5.01 -6.89 -8.27
C ALA A 197 4.27 -6.24 -7.09
N ILE A 198 2.99 -6.55 -6.95
CA ILE A 198 2.18 -6.15 -5.79
C ILE A 198 2.29 -7.24 -4.73
N GLY A 199 2.83 -6.90 -3.57
CA GLY A 199 2.95 -7.80 -2.43
C GLY A 199 1.86 -7.57 -1.40
N ALA A 200 1.10 -8.62 -1.06
CA ALA A 200 0.07 -8.58 -0.02
C ALA A 200 0.42 -9.52 1.13
N LEU A 201 0.14 -9.06 2.36
CA LEU A 201 0.34 -9.86 3.57
C LEU A 201 -0.92 -10.67 3.85
N PHE A 202 -0.77 -11.99 3.92
CA PHE A 202 -1.84 -12.91 4.31
C PHE A 202 -1.62 -13.37 5.76
N PRO A 203 -2.69 -13.53 6.55
CA PRO A 203 -2.59 -14.11 7.89
C PRO A 203 -2.18 -15.57 7.80
N THR A 204 -1.50 -16.06 8.83
CA THR A 204 -1.21 -17.48 8.95
C THR A 204 -1.92 -18.12 10.15
N SER A 205 -1.85 -19.43 10.28
CA SER A 205 -2.33 -20.15 11.47
C SER A 205 -1.67 -19.66 12.77
N ASP A 206 -0.41 -19.21 12.70
CA ASP A 206 0.27 -18.53 13.79
C ASP A 206 -0.11 -17.05 13.83
N PRO A 207 -0.73 -16.57 14.93
CA PRO A 207 -1.15 -15.16 15.04
C PRO A 207 -0.03 -14.14 14.98
N ALA A 208 1.20 -14.53 15.26
CA ALA A 208 2.38 -13.67 15.25
C ALA A 208 3.04 -13.57 13.87
N ARG A 209 2.60 -14.37 12.90
CA ARG A 209 3.25 -14.50 11.59
C ARG A 209 2.32 -14.15 10.45
N HIS A 210 2.89 -13.56 9.42
CA HIS A 210 2.24 -13.29 8.14
C HIS A 210 3.09 -13.88 7.03
N VAL A 211 2.46 -14.28 5.95
CA VAL A 211 3.13 -14.67 4.71
C VAL A 211 2.93 -13.57 3.67
N LEU A 212 4.01 -13.20 3.01
CA LEU A 212 3.97 -12.26 1.89
C LEU A 212 3.71 -13.02 0.60
N VAL A 213 2.60 -12.73 -0.08
CA VAL A 213 2.29 -13.28 -1.40
C VAL A 213 2.63 -12.27 -2.48
N LEU A 214 3.40 -12.66 -3.47
CA LEU A 214 3.87 -11.91 -4.63
C LEU A 214 3.72 -12.78 -5.89
N ASP A 215 3.05 -12.36 -6.90
CA ASP A 215 2.36 -11.13 -7.23
C ASP A 215 0.84 -11.31 -7.01
N VAL A 216 0.14 -10.28 -6.50
CA VAL A 216 -1.31 -10.39 -6.27
C VAL A 216 -2.14 -9.54 -7.26
N GLY A 217 -1.61 -9.30 -8.46
CA GLY A 217 -2.42 -8.67 -9.50
C GLY A 217 -1.74 -7.61 -10.37
N ALA A 218 -0.41 -7.50 -10.37
CA ALA A 218 0.31 -6.57 -11.24
C ALA A 218 0.58 -7.18 -12.63
N ASN A 219 0.90 -8.47 -12.70
CA ASN A 219 1.33 -9.14 -13.92
C ASN A 219 0.52 -10.43 -14.13
N MET A 220 -0.46 -10.39 -15.04
CA MET A 220 -1.32 -11.55 -15.31
C MET A 220 -0.52 -12.70 -15.92
N ASP A 221 0.28 -12.39 -16.95
CA ASP A 221 1.15 -13.34 -17.63
C ASP A 221 2.59 -13.09 -17.20
N CYS A 222 3.25 -14.11 -16.66
CA CYS A 222 4.61 -14.03 -16.16
C CYS A 222 5.57 -14.91 -16.97
N LYS A 223 6.84 -14.51 -16.94
CA LYS A 223 7.99 -15.37 -17.31
C LYS A 223 8.62 -15.91 -16.03
N ALA A 224 9.28 -17.05 -16.11
CA ALA A 224 9.99 -17.65 -14.97
C ALA A 224 10.97 -16.67 -14.28
N ALA A 225 11.66 -15.83 -15.07
CA ALA A 225 12.55 -14.79 -14.56
C ALA A 225 11.81 -13.75 -13.69
N TYR A 226 10.53 -13.48 -13.96
CA TYR A 226 9.76 -12.55 -13.11
C TYR A 226 9.49 -13.15 -11.73
N LEU A 227 9.08 -14.43 -11.68
CA LEU A 227 8.85 -15.14 -10.42
C LEU A 227 10.14 -15.24 -9.58
N HIS A 228 11.28 -15.46 -10.24
CA HIS A 228 12.60 -15.41 -9.61
C HIS A 228 12.88 -14.03 -9.01
N GLN A 229 12.65 -12.95 -9.75
CA GLN A 229 12.81 -11.58 -9.24
C GLN A 229 11.84 -11.27 -8.10
N PHE A 230 10.59 -11.76 -8.16
CA PHE A 230 9.62 -11.60 -7.07
C PHE A 230 10.08 -12.28 -5.79
N ALA A 231 10.70 -13.46 -5.88
CA ALA A 231 11.28 -14.16 -4.74
C ALA A 231 12.39 -13.35 -4.06
N LEU A 232 13.27 -12.73 -4.84
CA LEU A 232 14.31 -11.85 -4.34
C LEU A 232 13.74 -10.62 -3.64
N LEU A 233 12.80 -9.93 -4.30
CA LEU A 233 12.12 -8.74 -3.74
C LEU A 233 11.36 -9.09 -2.46
N GLY A 234 10.63 -10.20 -2.47
CA GLY A 234 9.86 -10.68 -1.32
C GLY A 234 10.73 -11.09 -0.14
N SER A 235 11.87 -11.71 -0.39
CA SER A 235 12.83 -12.07 0.67
C SER A 235 13.36 -10.85 1.40
N ILE A 236 13.74 -9.79 0.67
CA ILE A 236 14.19 -8.53 1.29
C ILE A 236 13.04 -7.86 2.06
N TYR A 237 11.85 -7.81 1.47
CA TYR A 237 10.70 -7.24 2.18
C TYR A 237 10.44 -7.98 3.49
N SER A 238 10.38 -9.31 3.44
CA SER A 238 10.11 -10.14 4.63
C SER A 238 11.20 -9.97 5.69
N ALA A 239 12.47 -9.92 5.28
CA ALA A 239 13.57 -9.67 6.21
C ALA A 239 13.54 -8.26 6.80
N ALA A 240 13.40 -7.23 5.98
CA ALA A 240 13.46 -5.85 6.43
C ALA A 240 12.20 -5.42 7.17
N ILE A 241 11.01 -5.71 6.66
CA ILE A 241 9.74 -5.20 7.19
C ILE A 241 9.15 -6.12 8.25
N LEU A 242 9.12 -7.43 7.98
CA LEU A 242 8.54 -8.41 8.90
C LEU A 242 9.56 -8.93 9.93
N GLY A 243 10.86 -8.64 9.77
CA GLY A 243 11.91 -9.04 10.71
C GLY A 243 12.26 -10.52 10.66
N VAL A 244 11.98 -11.22 9.57
CA VAL A 244 12.29 -12.64 9.38
C VAL A 244 13.73 -12.79 8.89
N HIS A 245 14.63 -13.27 9.74
CA HIS A 245 16.07 -13.31 9.44
C HIS A 245 16.43 -14.10 8.16
N LYS A 246 15.78 -15.23 7.88
CA LYS A 246 16.01 -16.08 6.70
C LYS A 246 14.66 -16.52 6.13
N PRO A 247 13.98 -15.65 5.34
CA PRO A 247 12.63 -15.93 4.87
C PRO A 247 12.57 -17.20 4.02
N ARG A 248 11.64 -18.09 4.36
CA ARG A 248 11.37 -19.33 3.61
C ARG A 248 10.50 -18.98 2.42
N VAL A 249 11.02 -19.19 1.22
CA VAL A 249 10.37 -18.87 -0.05
C VAL A 249 9.74 -20.12 -0.64
N GLY A 250 8.47 -20.06 -0.99
CA GLY A 250 7.72 -21.10 -1.72
C GLY A 250 7.26 -20.60 -3.09
N LEU A 251 7.17 -21.51 -4.04
CA LEU A 251 6.55 -21.29 -5.34
C LEU A 251 5.14 -21.89 -5.35
N ILE A 252 4.10 -21.10 -5.61
CA ILE A 252 2.73 -21.65 -5.66
C ILE A 252 2.63 -22.72 -6.75
N ASN A 253 2.07 -23.87 -6.39
CA ASN A 253 1.93 -24.97 -7.32
C ASN A 253 0.75 -25.88 -6.93
N ILE A 254 0.47 -26.89 -7.75
CA ILE A 254 -0.59 -27.88 -7.56
C ILE A 254 -0.14 -29.13 -6.80
N GLY A 255 1.16 -29.25 -6.47
CA GLY A 255 1.76 -30.36 -5.74
C GLY A 255 3.15 -29.98 -5.22
N GLU A 256 3.63 -30.69 -4.19
CA GLU A 256 4.90 -30.42 -3.51
C GLU A 256 6.12 -30.84 -4.35
N GLU A 257 5.95 -31.86 -5.24
CA GLU A 257 7.02 -32.43 -6.01
C GLU A 257 7.57 -31.45 -7.07
N ALA A 258 8.87 -31.45 -7.28
CA ALA A 258 9.56 -30.57 -8.23
C ALA A 258 9.10 -30.74 -9.70
N CYS A 259 8.51 -31.88 -10.05
CA CYS A 259 8.02 -32.17 -11.40
C CYS A 259 6.56 -31.73 -11.64
N LYS A 260 5.88 -31.19 -10.63
CA LYS A 260 4.49 -30.73 -10.74
C LYS A 260 4.39 -29.33 -11.30
N GLY A 261 3.23 -29.02 -11.85
CA GLY A 261 2.84 -27.71 -12.34
C GLY A 261 2.85 -27.57 -13.85
N ASN A 262 2.69 -26.35 -14.27
CA ASN A 262 2.73 -25.94 -15.67
C ASN A 262 4.15 -25.56 -16.09
N GLU A 263 4.32 -25.24 -17.38
CA GLU A 263 5.61 -24.85 -17.96
C GLU A 263 6.28 -23.69 -17.19
N LEU A 264 5.48 -22.66 -16.82
CA LEU A 264 5.96 -21.51 -16.06
C LEU A 264 6.52 -21.92 -14.68
N SER A 265 5.78 -22.74 -13.93
CA SER A 265 6.19 -23.15 -12.58
C SER A 265 7.39 -24.10 -12.62
N LEU A 266 7.49 -24.99 -13.58
CA LEU A 266 8.66 -25.86 -13.77
C LEU A 266 9.92 -25.05 -14.08
N ALA A 267 9.83 -24.11 -15.02
CA ALA A 267 10.94 -23.23 -15.36
C ALA A 267 11.35 -22.31 -14.18
N ALA A 268 10.37 -21.75 -13.46
CA ALA A 268 10.63 -20.93 -12.27
C ALA A 268 11.26 -21.73 -11.12
N TYR A 269 10.82 -22.97 -10.90
CA TYR A 269 11.40 -23.87 -9.90
C TYR A 269 12.89 -24.07 -10.12
N GLY A 270 13.31 -24.32 -11.37
CA GLY A 270 14.71 -24.48 -11.71
C GLY A 270 15.56 -23.26 -11.40
N LEU A 271 15.05 -22.04 -11.68
CA LEU A 271 15.75 -20.81 -11.36
C LEU A 271 15.82 -20.57 -9.84
N LEU A 272 14.71 -20.77 -9.12
CA LEU A 272 14.64 -20.56 -7.66
C LEU A 272 15.52 -21.53 -6.90
N GLN A 273 15.65 -22.80 -7.36
CA GLN A 273 16.47 -23.83 -6.73
C GLN A 273 17.97 -23.48 -6.82
N GLN A 274 18.39 -22.81 -7.88
CA GLN A 274 19.79 -22.40 -8.10
C GLN A 274 20.14 -21.08 -7.39
N GLU A 275 19.15 -20.31 -6.95
CA GLU A 275 19.36 -19.00 -6.37
C GLU A 275 19.82 -19.07 -4.90
N GLN A 276 21.06 -18.71 -4.65
CA GLN A 276 21.69 -18.82 -3.31
C GLN A 276 21.35 -17.64 -2.38
N ARG A 277 20.86 -16.52 -2.93
CA ARG A 277 20.51 -15.33 -2.14
C ARG A 277 19.18 -15.44 -1.41
N ILE A 278 18.39 -16.50 -1.69
CA ILE A 278 17.12 -16.78 -1.04
C ILE A 278 17.13 -18.14 -0.37
N HIS A 279 16.22 -18.34 0.58
CA HIS A 279 16.00 -19.65 1.18
C HIS A 279 14.79 -20.32 0.53
N PHE A 280 14.97 -20.81 -0.70
CA PHE A 280 13.92 -21.53 -1.42
C PHE A 280 13.62 -22.86 -0.75
N ARG A 281 12.34 -23.16 -0.49
CA ARG A 281 11.85 -24.36 0.19
C ARG A 281 11.08 -25.30 -0.72
N GLY A 282 10.98 -24.98 -2.02
CA GLY A 282 10.23 -25.78 -2.98
C GLY A 282 8.84 -25.26 -3.28
N ASN A 283 7.99 -26.14 -3.80
CA ASN A 283 6.61 -25.81 -4.11
C ASN A 283 5.77 -25.60 -2.84
N CYS A 284 4.77 -24.73 -2.97
CA CYS A 284 3.79 -24.39 -1.94
C CYS A 284 2.41 -24.66 -2.53
N GLU A 285 1.64 -25.58 -1.99
CA GLU A 285 0.26 -25.75 -2.39
C GLU A 285 -0.68 -24.70 -1.77
N GLY A 286 -1.86 -24.53 -2.34
CA GLY A 286 -2.84 -23.57 -1.81
C GLY A 286 -3.18 -23.76 -0.33
N ARG A 287 -3.16 -25.01 0.16
CA ARG A 287 -3.38 -25.34 1.59
C ARG A 287 -2.24 -24.86 2.50
N ASP A 288 -1.03 -24.72 1.97
CA ASP A 288 0.17 -24.37 2.73
C ASP A 288 0.38 -22.88 2.86
N VAL A 289 -0.25 -22.07 2.00
CA VAL A 289 -0.10 -20.60 2.00
C VAL A 289 -0.35 -20.02 3.40
N LEU A 290 -1.39 -20.48 4.09
CA LEU A 290 -1.77 -19.97 5.41
C LEU A 290 -1.22 -20.82 6.57
N SER A 291 -0.43 -21.87 6.29
CA SER A 291 0.07 -22.80 7.30
C SER A 291 1.15 -22.23 8.23
N GLY A 292 1.85 -21.16 7.75
CA GLY A 292 3.03 -20.61 8.43
C GLY A 292 4.33 -21.35 8.10
N GLN A 293 4.32 -22.27 7.14
CA GLN A 293 5.54 -22.96 6.65
C GLN A 293 6.40 -22.05 5.79
N PHE A 294 5.78 -21.10 5.07
CA PHE A 294 6.44 -20.13 4.21
C PHE A 294 6.31 -18.72 4.78
N ASP A 295 7.28 -17.88 4.51
CA ASP A 295 7.30 -16.46 4.86
C ASP A 295 7.08 -15.58 3.61
N VAL A 296 7.43 -16.13 2.44
CA VAL A 296 7.20 -15.52 1.11
C VAL A 296 6.67 -16.61 0.17
N VAL A 297 5.61 -16.34 -0.54
CA VAL A 297 5.07 -17.22 -1.59
C VAL A 297 4.99 -16.43 -2.88
N VAL A 298 5.55 -16.99 -3.97
CA VAL A 298 5.58 -16.34 -5.28
C VAL A 298 4.65 -17.04 -6.26
N CYS A 299 3.97 -16.25 -7.06
CA CYS A 299 3.09 -16.68 -8.14
C CYS A 299 2.98 -15.60 -9.22
N ASP A 300 2.32 -15.93 -10.34
CA ASP A 300 1.85 -14.92 -11.28
C ASP A 300 0.69 -14.10 -10.68
N GLY A 301 0.45 -12.91 -11.25
CA GLY A 301 -0.55 -11.99 -10.72
C GLY A 301 -1.99 -12.47 -10.90
N PHE A 302 -2.27 -13.36 -11.85
CA PHE A 302 -3.58 -13.97 -12.00
C PHE A 302 -3.88 -14.91 -10.82
N THR A 303 -2.99 -15.85 -10.58
CA THR A 303 -3.08 -16.80 -9.46
C THR A 303 -3.14 -16.08 -8.12
N GLY A 304 -2.26 -15.11 -7.89
CA GLY A 304 -2.22 -14.36 -6.63
C GLY A 304 -3.46 -13.49 -6.41
N ASN A 305 -4.03 -12.88 -7.46
CA ASN A 305 -5.26 -12.11 -7.34
C ASN A 305 -6.47 -13.01 -7.04
N VAL A 306 -6.52 -14.21 -7.63
CA VAL A 306 -7.55 -15.21 -7.30
C VAL A 306 -7.44 -15.63 -5.84
N LEU A 307 -6.23 -15.95 -5.35
CA LEU A 307 -5.99 -16.28 -3.94
C LEU A 307 -6.41 -15.15 -3.01
N LEU A 308 -6.05 -13.91 -3.32
CA LEU A 308 -6.42 -12.73 -2.53
C LEU A 308 -7.94 -12.56 -2.46
N LYS A 309 -8.63 -12.57 -3.60
CA LYS A 309 -10.09 -12.41 -3.67
C LYS A 309 -10.83 -13.56 -3.00
N PHE A 310 -10.30 -14.78 -3.10
CA PHE A 310 -10.85 -15.95 -2.41
C PHE A 310 -10.72 -15.79 -0.89
N LEU A 311 -9.53 -15.39 -0.40
CA LEU A 311 -9.29 -15.16 1.03
C LEU A 311 -10.20 -14.06 1.59
N GLU A 312 -10.35 -12.93 0.87
CA GLU A 312 -11.28 -11.85 1.22
C GLU A 312 -12.72 -12.37 1.37
N SER A 313 -13.16 -13.20 0.41
CA SER A 313 -14.50 -13.76 0.40
C SER A 313 -14.71 -14.75 1.55
N VAL A 314 -13.77 -15.68 1.76
CA VAL A 314 -13.82 -16.66 2.87
C VAL A 314 -13.84 -15.95 4.23
N GLY A 315 -12.98 -14.95 4.41
CA GLY A 315 -12.95 -14.13 5.64
C GLY A 315 -14.30 -13.47 5.94
N LYS A 316 -14.94 -12.89 4.91
CA LYS A 316 -16.27 -12.29 5.02
C LYS A 316 -17.33 -13.32 5.39
N VAL A 317 -17.40 -14.43 4.66
CA VAL A 317 -18.37 -15.52 4.91
C VAL A 317 -18.23 -16.06 6.32
N LEU A 318 -16.98 -16.35 6.76
CA LEU A 318 -16.72 -16.84 8.11
C LEU A 318 -17.23 -15.88 9.19
N LEU A 319 -16.95 -14.58 9.04
CA LEU A 319 -17.43 -13.58 9.98
C LEU A 319 -18.95 -13.46 9.98
N ASP A 320 -19.60 -13.57 8.83
CA ASP A 320 -21.06 -13.48 8.75
C ASP A 320 -21.73 -14.73 9.35
N VAL A 321 -21.17 -15.93 9.14
CA VAL A 321 -21.61 -17.16 9.81
C VAL A 321 -21.45 -17.03 11.33
N LEU A 322 -20.30 -16.56 11.83
CA LEU A 322 -20.10 -16.37 13.26
C LEU A 322 -21.09 -15.36 13.85
N LYS A 323 -21.38 -14.24 13.18
CA LYS A 323 -22.37 -13.25 13.62
C LYS A 323 -23.80 -13.83 13.64
N ALA A 324 -24.13 -14.72 12.73
CA ALA A 324 -25.45 -15.33 12.64
C ALA A 324 -25.63 -16.44 13.70
N GLU A 325 -24.63 -17.30 13.89
CA GLU A 325 -24.74 -18.49 14.74
C GLU A 325 -24.48 -18.20 16.23
N LEU A 326 -23.52 -17.31 16.56
CA LEU A 326 -23.18 -17.04 17.97
C LEU A 326 -24.35 -16.55 18.82
N PRO A 327 -25.26 -15.64 18.34
CA PRO A 327 -26.41 -15.20 19.12
C PRO A 327 -27.61 -16.13 19.02
N ARG A 328 -27.50 -17.34 18.44
CA ARG A 328 -28.61 -18.25 18.22
C ARG A 328 -29.07 -18.89 19.55
N GLY A 329 -30.39 -18.92 19.75
CA GLY A 329 -31.00 -19.42 20.97
C GLY A 329 -30.79 -18.51 22.21
N TYR A 330 -31.36 -18.88 23.34
CA TYR A 330 -31.29 -18.06 24.56
C TYR A 330 -29.86 -17.92 25.08
N ARG A 331 -29.11 -19.04 25.16
CA ARG A 331 -27.71 -19.04 25.61
C ARG A 331 -26.83 -18.18 24.71
N GLY A 332 -27.01 -18.27 23.39
CA GLY A 332 -26.30 -17.46 22.42
C GLY A 332 -26.57 -15.95 22.56
N LYS A 333 -27.86 -15.58 22.76
CA LYS A 333 -28.22 -14.17 22.96
C LYS A 333 -27.56 -13.58 24.21
N VAL A 334 -27.48 -14.35 25.31
CA VAL A 334 -26.81 -13.91 26.54
C VAL A 334 -25.29 -13.90 26.41
N GLY A 335 -24.69 -14.90 25.71
CA GLY A 335 -23.25 -15.06 25.58
C GLY A 335 -22.61 -14.15 24.52
N ALA A 336 -23.33 -13.86 23.41
CA ALA A 336 -22.77 -13.11 22.29
C ALA A 336 -22.19 -11.72 22.65
N PRO A 337 -22.78 -10.92 23.56
CA PRO A 337 -22.19 -9.66 24.00
C PRO A 337 -20.78 -9.80 24.57
N PHE A 338 -20.51 -10.88 25.33
CA PHE A 338 -19.19 -11.14 25.93
C PHE A 338 -18.14 -11.54 24.88
N LEU A 339 -18.56 -12.05 23.72
CA LEU A 339 -17.69 -12.47 22.63
C LEU A 339 -17.39 -11.35 21.62
N ARG A 340 -18.03 -10.18 21.74
CA ARG A 340 -17.84 -9.04 20.81
C ARG A 340 -16.37 -8.64 20.65
N GLY A 341 -15.61 -8.62 21.76
CA GLY A 341 -14.18 -8.32 21.74
C GLY A 341 -13.36 -9.36 20.97
N ASN A 342 -13.71 -10.64 21.11
CA ASN A 342 -13.05 -11.73 20.40
C ASN A 342 -13.35 -11.68 18.91
N LEU A 343 -14.61 -11.47 18.54
CA LEU A 343 -15.02 -11.29 17.14
C LEU A 343 -14.33 -10.09 16.48
N ARG A 344 -14.17 -8.99 17.21
CA ARG A 344 -13.43 -7.84 16.71
C ARG A 344 -11.97 -8.19 16.42
N ARG A 345 -11.30 -8.94 17.31
CA ARG A 345 -9.92 -9.41 17.07
C ARG A 345 -9.82 -10.37 15.90
N ILE A 346 -10.78 -11.31 15.75
CA ILE A 346 -10.85 -12.21 14.60
C ILE A 346 -11.00 -11.42 13.31
N LYS A 347 -11.93 -10.46 13.29
CA LYS A 347 -12.12 -9.57 12.14
C LYS A 347 -10.82 -8.85 11.77
N GLN A 348 -10.13 -8.25 12.75
CA GLN A 348 -8.88 -7.53 12.55
C GLN A 348 -7.78 -8.43 11.97
N ARG A 349 -7.69 -9.68 12.39
CA ARG A 349 -6.72 -10.64 11.84
C ARG A 349 -7.00 -11.06 10.40
N LEU A 350 -8.28 -11.15 10.03
CA LEU A 350 -8.69 -11.56 8.68
C LEU A 350 -8.72 -10.37 7.70
N ASP A 351 -8.74 -9.14 8.21
CA ASP A 351 -8.80 -7.93 7.40
C ASP A 351 -7.39 -7.47 7.01
N HIS A 352 -6.94 -7.91 5.84
CA HIS A 352 -5.63 -7.50 5.30
C HIS A 352 -5.51 -5.98 5.07
N ALA A 353 -6.63 -5.25 4.97
CA ALA A 353 -6.63 -3.79 4.88
C ALA A 353 -6.13 -3.11 6.16
N GLU A 354 -6.22 -3.76 7.33
CA GLU A 354 -5.64 -3.27 8.58
C GLU A 354 -4.09 -3.31 8.57
N HIS A 355 -3.47 -4.09 7.68
CA HIS A 355 -2.01 -4.12 7.50
C HIS A 355 -1.48 -2.96 6.65
N GLY A 356 -2.33 -2.04 6.20
CA GLY A 356 -1.91 -0.82 5.54
C GLY A 356 -1.83 -0.90 4.02
N GLY A 357 -2.33 -1.97 3.41
CA GLY A 357 -2.30 -2.17 1.96
C GLY A 357 -1.09 -2.98 1.49
N ALA A 358 -0.90 -3.00 0.17
CA ALA A 358 0.14 -3.74 -0.53
C ALA A 358 1.31 -2.84 -0.92
N LEU A 359 2.54 -3.31 -0.77
CA LEU A 359 3.71 -2.60 -1.27
C LEU A 359 3.95 -2.97 -2.74
N LEU A 360 4.09 -1.98 -3.60
CA LEU A 360 4.54 -2.18 -4.98
C LEU A 360 6.07 -2.29 -5.00
N LEU A 361 6.56 -3.51 -5.11
CA LEU A 361 7.98 -3.84 -5.14
C LEU A 361 8.53 -3.78 -6.58
N GLY A 362 9.79 -3.39 -6.74
CA GLY A 362 10.45 -3.35 -8.05
C GLY A 362 10.33 -2.02 -8.80
N VAL A 363 9.71 -0.99 -8.20
CA VAL A 363 9.76 0.41 -8.67
C VAL A 363 10.83 1.21 -7.90
N ASN A 364 11.29 2.32 -8.48
CA ASN A 364 12.35 3.14 -7.88
C ASN A 364 11.80 4.14 -6.84
N GLY A 365 10.99 3.65 -5.90
CA GLY A 365 10.40 4.41 -4.81
C GLY A 365 9.48 3.57 -3.94
N ILE A 366 9.20 4.04 -2.73
CA ILE A 366 8.24 3.39 -1.84
C ILE A 366 6.83 3.77 -2.29
N CYS A 367 6.05 2.78 -2.73
CA CYS A 367 4.70 2.96 -3.22
C CYS A 367 3.75 1.97 -2.52
N ILE A 368 2.82 2.49 -1.71
CA ILE A 368 1.82 1.70 -1.01
C ILE A 368 0.49 1.82 -1.75
N ILE A 369 -0.07 0.68 -2.10
CA ILE A 369 -1.38 0.55 -2.75
C ILE A 369 -2.40 0.14 -1.69
N GLY A 370 -3.36 1.01 -1.42
CA GLY A 370 -4.50 0.71 -0.56
C GLY A 370 -5.63 0.01 -1.32
N HIS A 371 -6.57 -0.58 -0.60
CA HIS A 371 -7.81 -1.09 -1.17
C HIS A 371 -8.77 0.06 -1.48
N GLY A 372 -9.57 -0.04 -2.56
CA GLY A 372 -10.54 1.01 -2.95
C GLY A 372 -11.51 1.39 -1.81
N SER A 373 -11.91 0.44 -0.98
CA SER A 373 -12.77 0.67 0.18
C SER A 373 -12.04 1.19 1.43
N SER A 374 -10.76 1.59 1.32
CA SER A 374 -9.95 2.07 2.44
C SER A 374 -10.63 3.20 3.21
N ARG A 375 -10.62 3.06 4.54
CA ARG A 375 -11.12 4.07 5.48
C ARG A 375 -9.97 4.64 6.32
N THR A 376 -10.26 5.57 7.18
CA THR A 376 -9.29 6.27 8.05
C THR A 376 -8.21 5.37 8.66
N THR A 377 -8.60 4.24 9.26
CA THR A 377 -7.65 3.31 9.90
C THR A 377 -6.68 2.68 8.92
N ALA A 378 -7.16 2.30 7.72
CA ALA A 378 -6.32 1.74 6.66
C ALA A 378 -5.30 2.77 6.13
N VAL A 379 -5.70 4.04 5.99
CA VAL A 379 -4.79 5.13 5.60
C VAL A 379 -3.66 5.30 6.62
N VAL A 380 -4.00 5.33 7.92
CA VAL A 380 -3.00 5.45 8.99
C VAL A 380 -2.04 4.26 8.97
N ALA A 381 -2.55 3.03 8.79
CA ALA A 381 -1.73 1.83 8.71
C ALA A 381 -0.80 1.85 7.47
N ALA A 382 -1.30 2.29 6.31
CA ALA A 382 -0.52 2.45 5.08
C ALA A 382 0.62 3.47 5.24
N LEU A 383 0.35 4.62 5.85
CA LEU A 383 1.36 5.63 6.11
C LEU A 383 2.40 5.17 7.14
N ARG A 384 2.00 4.32 8.11
CA ARG A 384 2.93 3.65 9.03
C ARG A 384 3.81 2.65 8.30
N LEU A 385 3.26 1.86 7.36
CA LEU A 385 4.03 0.94 6.53
C LEU A 385 5.04 1.69 5.67
N ALA A 386 4.63 2.80 5.02
CA ALA A 386 5.52 3.64 4.23
C ALA A 386 6.66 4.22 5.10
N LEU A 387 6.36 4.71 6.30
CA LEU A 387 7.35 5.18 7.26
C LEU A 387 8.34 4.07 7.64
N SER A 388 7.83 2.89 8.01
CA SER A 388 8.67 1.73 8.35
C SER A 388 9.59 1.32 7.19
N ALA A 389 9.10 1.37 5.96
CA ALA A 389 9.89 1.07 4.76
C ALA A 389 11.02 2.12 4.54
N CYS A 390 10.77 3.39 4.87
CA CYS A 390 11.78 4.45 4.85
C CYS A 390 12.84 4.23 5.94
N ASP A 391 12.40 4.04 7.19
CA ASP A 391 13.29 3.91 8.36
C ASP A 391 14.22 2.69 8.23
N LYS A 392 13.72 1.61 7.65
CA LYS A 392 14.47 0.37 7.40
C LYS A 392 15.26 0.40 6.10
N ASN A 393 15.27 1.54 5.40
CA ASN A 393 16.00 1.74 4.13
C ASN A 393 15.79 0.61 3.11
N ILE A 394 14.52 0.19 2.93
CA ILE A 394 14.21 -0.94 2.04
C ILE A 394 14.70 -0.69 0.60
N MET A 395 14.63 0.56 0.12
CA MET A 395 15.10 0.91 -1.22
C MET A 395 16.62 0.72 -1.39
N GLY A 396 17.40 1.02 -0.35
CA GLY A 396 18.84 0.75 -0.34
C GLY A 396 19.15 -0.74 -0.41
N GLN A 397 18.46 -1.54 0.39
CA GLN A 397 18.63 -3.00 0.40
C GLN A 397 18.22 -3.64 -0.93
N LEU A 398 17.10 -3.20 -1.52
CA LEU A 398 16.65 -3.68 -2.84
C LEU A 398 17.65 -3.35 -3.93
N ARG A 399 18.20 -2.12 -3.95
CA ARG A 399 19.23 -1.72 -4.92
C ARG A 399 20.52 -2.52 -4.78
N GLN A 400 20.95 -2.81 -3.56
CA GLN A 400 22.13 -3.63 -3.29
C GLN A 400 21.95 -5.06 -3.79
N LEU A 401 20.80 -5.68 -3.53
CA LEU A 401 20.52 -7.04 -3.98
C LEU A 401 20.58 -7.16 -5.50
N VAL A 402 19.91 -6.22 -6.19
CA VAL A 402 19.84 -6.28 -7.67
C VAL A 402 21.16 -5.89 -8.32
N ALA A 403 22.02 -5.13 -7.63
CA ALA A 403 23.36 -4.80 -8.13
C ALA A 403 24.36 -5.93 -7.96
N GLN A 404 24.07 -6.95 -7.14
CA GLN A 404 24.93 -8.14 -7.05
C GLN A 404 24.82 -8.95 -8.33
N PRO A 405 25.94 -9.34 -8.96
CA PRO A 405 25.90 -10.17 -10.16
C PRO A 405 25.15 -11.47 -9.84
N GLU A 406 24.35 -11.93 -10.79
CA GLU A 406 23.79 -13.28 -10.75
C GLU A 406 24.94 -14.27 -10.59
N SER A 407 24.81 -15.20 -9.66
CA SER A 407 25.79 -16.32 -9.58
C SER A 407 25.85 -16.97 -10.95
N PRO A 408 27.04 -17.20 -11.53
CA PRO A 408 27.13 -17.76 -12.86
C PRO A 408 26.36 -19.07 -12.90
N VAL A 409 25.35 -19.13 -13.76
CA VAL A 409 24.63 -20.37 -14.05
C VAL A 409 25.66 -21.37 -14.59
N PRO A 410 25.90 -22.52 -13.94
CA PRO A 410 26.79 -23.53 -14.49
C PRO A 410 26.28 -23.90 -15.88
N SER A 411 27.16 -23.79 -16.89
CA SER A 411 26.84 -24.20 -18.26
C SER A 411 26.33 -25.65 -18.23
N PRO A 412 25.35 -26.04 -19.06
CA PRO A 412 24.90 -27.43 -19.16
C PRO A 412 26.02 -28.44 -19.46
N VAL A 413 27.16 -27.95 -19.91
CA VAL A 413 28.37 -28.73 -20.30
C VAL A 413 29.15 -29.23 -19.08
N ASP A 414 29.02 -28.61 -17.90
CA ASP A 414 29.80 -28.98 -16.69
C ASP A 414 29.13 -30.01 -15.78
N ARG A 415 28.06 -30.64 -16.21
CA ARG A 415 27.50 -31.78 -15.45
C ARG A 415 28.29 -33.04 -15.74
N PRO A 416 28.96 -33.66 -14.75
CA PRO A 416 29.53 -34.97 -14.95
C PRO A 416 28.43 -35.94 -15.38
N VAL A 417 28.61 -36.56 -16.56
CA VAL A 417 27.75 -37.62 -17.04
C VAL A 417 27.80 -38.73 -16.00
N GLN A 418 26.74 -38.92 -15.23
CA GLN A 418 26.60 -40.11 -14.40
C GLN A 418 26.44 -41.31 -15.34
N GLU A 419 27.49 -42.09 -15.49
CA GLU A 419 27.42 -43.39 -16.17
C GLU A 419 26.33 -44.22 -15.48
N PRO A 420 25.46 -44.89 -16.26
CA PRO A 420 24.47 -45.77 -15.69
C PRO A 420 25.18 -46.96 -15.02
N GLN A 421 24.95 -47.16 -13.72
CA GLN A 421 25.43 -48.36 -13.01
C GLN A 421 24.81 -49.60 -13.64
N PRO A 422 25.61 -50.65 -13.90
CA PRO A 422 25.08 -51.88 -14.46
C PRO A 422 24.13 -52.57 -13.45
N PRO A 423 23.09 -53.24 -13.93
CA PRO A 423 22.12 -53.93 -13.06
C PRO A 423 22.83 -55.02 -12.25
N THR A 424 22.69 -54.92 -10.96
CA THR A 424 23.09 -56.01 -10.01
C THR A 424 22.15 -57.19 -10.25
N LEU A 425 22.68 -58.24 -10.86
CA LEU A 425 22.02 -59.55 -10.94
C LEU A 425 22.04 -60.18 -9.55
N ALA A 426 20.87 -60.40 -9.01
CA ALA A 426 20.63 -61.32 -7.91
C ALA A 426 19.48 -62.27 -8.27
#